data_8a799eea099b6cc9aee2a51d6b8a9e4a
#
_entry.id   8a799eea099b6cc9aee2a51d6b8a9e4a
#
_cell.length_a   1.000
_cell.length_b   1.000
_cell.length_c   1.000
_cell.angle_alpha   90.00
_cell.angle_beta   90.00
_cell.angle_gamma   90.00
#
_symmetry.space_group_name_H-M   'P 1'
#
loop_
_entity.id
_entity.type
_entity.pdbx_description
1 polymer ?
#
loop_
_entity_poly.entity_id
_entity_poly.type
_entity_poly.pdbx_seq_one_letter_code
_entity_poly.pdbx_strand_id
1 'polypeptide(L)'
;MTVTVKMLVDRLKLKVVYGNKELLAKPITTADISRPGLEMTGYFDYYSPERIQLVGMKEWSYLKTLTDHNRYSVFKNMFKEETPAVIVARGLDIPEELYRAAKENGVVVLQGRNGTSSLSGDMSWYLNAQLAERTSVHGVLVDIYGMGVLIQGDSGIGKSETGLELVKRGHRLVADDRVDVYAKDEETLWGEPAEILRHLLEIRGVGIIDVMSLYGASAVRNSSQVQLAIYRENFEDGKVFDRLGNGNEEIELQGVKIPRVRIPVKTGRNVSVVIEAAAMNYRAKQMGFDATKTFEERLTNLISKNGED
;
A
#
# COMPACT_ATOMS: atom_id res chain seq x y z
N MET A 1 12.24 2.38 7.34
CA MET A 1 11.80 2.09 8.75
C MET A 1 12.01 0.60 9.00
N THR A 2 12.58 0.18 10.13
CA THR A 2 12.79 -1.25 10.42
C THR A 2 11.51 -1.86 10.96
N VAL A 3 10.98 -2.87 10.30
CA VAL A 3 9.79 -3.62 10.75
C VAL A 3 10.21 -4.59 11.84
N THR A 4 9.50 -4.61 12.97
CA THR A 4 9.85 -5.46 14.12
C THR A 4 8.74 -6.45 14.46
N VAL A 5 9.11 -7.51 15.20
CA VAL A 5 8.15 -8.50 15.72
C VAL A 5 7.07 -7.80 16.58
N LYS A 6 7.45 -6.76 17.36
CA LYS A 6 6.51 -5.98 18.17
C LYS A 6 5.41 -5.34 17.32
N MET A 7 5.78 -4.72 16.20
CA MET A 7 4.81 -4.10 15.28
C MET A 7 3.82 -5.11 14.73
N LEU A 8 4.29 -6.32 14.40
CA LEU A 8 3.43 -7.42 13.94
C LEU A 8 2.49 -7.90 15.05
N VAL A 9 2.99 -8.05 16.28
CA VAL A 9 2.18 -8.44 17.46
C VAL A 9 1.05 -7.44 17.67
N ASP A 10 1.35 -6.15 17.66
CA ASP A 10 0.36 -5.09 17.88
C ASP A 10 -0.68 -5.03 16.75
N ARG A 11 -0.22 -5.19 15.51
CA ARG A 11 -1.10 -5.15 14.32
C ARG A 11 -2.09 -6.30 14.28
N LEU A 12 -1.63 -7.53 14.55
CA LEU A 12 -2.45 -8.75 14.45
C LEU A 12 -3.02 -9.21 15.79
N LYS A 13 -2.76 -8.45 16.87
CA LYS A 13 -3.21 -8.77 18.24
C LYS A 13 -2.83 -10.19 18.67
N LEU A 14 -1.56 -10.56 18.37
CA LEU A 14 -1.03 -11.85 18.73
C LEU A 14 -0.71 -11.90 20.24
N LYS A 15 -0.93 -13.06 20.86
CA LYS A 15 -0.53 -13.30 22.25
C LYS A 15 0.95 -13.63 22.28
N VAL A 16 1.75 -12.87 23.03
CA VAL A 16 3.14 -13.20 23.30
C VAL A 16 3.18 -14.28 24.39
N VAL A 17 3.76 -15.45 24.06
CA VAL A 17 3.95 -16.57 24.99
C VAL A 17 5.37 -16.56 25.54
N TYR A 18 6.35 -16.27 24.67
CA TYR A 18 7.73 -16.05 25.05
C TYR A 18 8.34 -14.91 24.24
N GLY A 19 9.02 -14.00 24.90
CA GLY A 19 9.73 -12.87 24.29
C GLY A 19 9.77 -11.69 25.26
N ASN A 20 10.96 -11.13 25.41
CA ASN A 20 11.19 -9.90 26.15
C ASN A 20 11.21 -8.70 25.19
N LYS A 21 11.45 -7.49 25.71
CA LYS A 21 11.48 -6.25 24.93
C LYS A 21 12.54 -6.30 23.79
N GLU A 22 13.70 -6.91 24.05
CA GLU A 22 14.79 -7.03 23.07
C GLU A 22 14.41 -7.98 21.94
N LEU A 23 13.87 -9.15 22.26
CA LEU A 23 13.43 -10.13 21.26
C LEU A 23 12.26 -9.59 20.41
N LEU A 24 11.33 -8.86 21.01
CA LEU A 24 10.24 -8.20 20.29
C LEU A 24 10.73 -7.07 19.37
N ALA A 25 11.92 -6.53 19.59
CA ALA A 25 12.56 -5.57 18.73
C ALA A 25 13.30 -6.19 17.53
N LYS A 26 13.39 -7.54 17.45
CA LYS A 26 14.01 -8.23 16.30
C LYS A 26 13.41 -7.76 14.99
N PRO A 27 14.26 -7.48 13.96
CA PRO A 27 13.79 -7.08 12.65
C PRO A 27 13.13 -8.25 11.91
N ILE A 28 12.12 -7.92 11.13
CA ILE A 28 11.54 -8.78 10.10
C ILE A 28 12.00 -8.22 8.76
N THR A 29 12.70 -9.00 7.97
CA THR A 29 13.38 -8.57 6.75
C THR A 29 12.67 -9.02 5.47
N THR A 30 11.71 -9.96 5.58
CA THR A 30 10.94 -10.48 4.45
C THR A 30 9.45 -10.58 4.79
N ALA A 31 8.61 -10.43 3.77
CA ALA A 31 7.17 -10.63 3.88
C ALA A 31 6.75 -12.10 3.69
N ASP A 32 7.68 -12.94 3.29
CA ASP A 32 7.45 -14.36 3.11
C ASP A 32 7.27 -15.07 4.46
N ILE A 33 6.27 -15.94 4.51
CA ILE A 33 5.95 -16.72 5.70
C ILE A 33 6.28 -18.19 5.43
N SER A 34 7.08 -18.79 6.29
CA SER A 34 7.40 -20.22 6.24
C SER A 34 6.31 -21.05 6.93
N ARG A 35 5.90 -22.12 6.28
CA ARG A 35 5.05 -23.17 6.86
C ARG A 35 5.84 -24.48 6.89
N PRO A 36 6.53 -24.76 7.99
CA PRO A 36 7.51 -25.83 8.06
C PRO A 36 6.80 -27.19 7.93
N GLY A 37 6.89 -27.80 6.76
CA GLY A 37 6.36 -29.14 6.47
C GLY A 37 7.48 -30.18 6.44
N LEU A 38 8.39 -30.06 5.47
CA LEU A 38 9.52 -30.98 5.28
C LEU A 38 10.56 -30.83 6.41
N GLU A 39 10.75 -29.63 6.90
CA GLU A 39 11.67 -29.33 8.00
C GLU A 39 11.32 -30.12 9.25
N MET A 40 10.05 -30.41 9.48
CA MET A 40 9.60 -31.24 10.59
C MET A 40 10.00 -32.71 10.45
N THR A 41 10.33 -33.18 9.24
CA THR A 41 10.87 -34.52 9.00
C THR A 41 12.40 -34.58 9.07
N GLY A 42 13.05 -33.43 9.29
CA GLY A 42 14.51 -33.31 9.35
C GLY A 42 15.15 -32.91 8.01
N TYR A 43 14.38 -32.53 7.01
CA TYR A 43 14.88 -32.05 5.72
C TYR A 43 14.92 -30.52 5.70
N PHE A 44 16.14 -29.94 5.58
CA PHE A 44 16.39 -28.50 5.70
C PHE A 44 17.02 -27.88 4.44
N ASP A 45 17.08 -28.61 3.31
CA ASP A 45 17.57 -28.03 2.08
C ASP A 45 16.61 -26.91 1.64
N TYR A 46 17.16 -25.74 1.32
CA TYR A 46 16.44 -24.51 0.98
C TYR A 46 15.55 -23.95 2.11
N TYR A 47 15.80 -24.33 3.34
CA TYR A 47 15.11 -23.74 4.48
C TYR A 47 15.53 -22.27 4.68
N SER A 48 14.56 -21.42 4.96
CA SER A 48 14.72 -19.98 5.15
C SER A 48 14.43 -19.60 6.61
N PRO A 49 15.43 -19.63 7.48
CA PRO A 49 15.26 -19.36 8.91
C PRO A 49 14.89 -17.91 9.22
N GLU A 50 15.21 -16.96 8.33
CA GLU A 50 14.89 -15.53 8.45
C GLU A 50 13.39 -15.22 8.32
N ARG A 51 12.57 -16.18 7.87
CA ARG A 51 11.14 -16.05 7.74
C ARG A 51 10.44 -16.31 9.07
N ILE A 52 9.28 -15.69 9.24
CA ILE A 52 8.38 -16.06 10.34
C ILE A 52 7.87 -17.48 10.11
N GLN A 53 8.00 -18.32 11.14
CA GLN A 53 7.58 -19.72 11.10
C GLN A 53 6.12 -19.84 11.57
N LEU A 54 5.21 -20.31 10.72
CA LEU A 54 3.78 -20.44 11.02
C LEU A 54 3.40 -21.92 11.17
N VAL A 55 3.10 -22.32 12.40
CA VAL A 55 2.69 -23.70 12.76
C VAL A 55 1.16 -23.76 12.84
N GLY A 56 0.57 -24.62 12.06
CA GLY A 56 -0.87 -24.85 12.03
C GLY A 56 -1.29 -26.26 12.46
N MET A 57 -2.51 -26.64 12.15
CA MET A 57 -3.11 -27.90 12.55
C MET A 57 -2.38 -29.12 11.96
N LYS A 58 -1.91 -29.02 10.70
CA LYS A 58 -1.23 -30.14 10.04
C LYS A 58 0.11 -30.40 10.72
N GLU A 59 0.89 -29.34 10.87
CA GLU A 59 2.20 -29.35 11.51
C GLU A 59 2.08 -29.82 12.97
N TRP A 60 1.11 -29.27 13.70
CA TRP A 60 0.84 -29.63 15.09
C TRP A 60 0.39 -31.10 15.25
N SER A 61 -0.46 -31.60 14.33
CA SER A 61 -0.87 -33.02 14.33
C SER A 61 0.31 -33.95 14.09
N TYR A 62 1.21 -33.61 13.17
CA TYR A 62 2.43 -34.38 12.93
C TYR A 62 3.37 -34.37 14.14
N LEU A 63 3.57 -33.23 14.77
CA LEU A 63 4.38 -33.12 16.00
C LEU A 63 3.92 -34.06 17.12
N LYS A 64 2.61 -34.32 17.22
CA LYS A 64 2.08 -35.27 18.20
C LYS A 64 2.47 -36.73 17.94
N THR A 65 2.87 -37.08 16.71
CA THR A 65 3.33 -38.43 16.39
C THR A 65 4.80 -38.65 16.74
N LEU A 66 5.55 -37.55 17.03
CA LEU A 66 6.95 -37.62 17.38
C LEU A 66 7.14 -37.83 18.89
N THR A 67 8.25 -38.48 19.25
CA THR A 67 8.70 -38.47 20.64
C THR A 67 9.15 -37.08 21.08
N ASP A 68 9.15 -36.80 22.38
CA ASP A 68 9.58 -35.52 22.96
C ASP A 68 11.00 -35.13 22.47
N HIS A 69 11.91 -36.11 22.45
CA HIS A 69 13.29 -35.92 21.97
C HIS A 69 13.32 -35.49 20.49
N ASN A 70 12.58 -36.16 19.63
CA ASN A 70 12.54 -35.85 18.20
C ASN A 70 11.86 -34.50 17.96
N ARG A 71 10.80 -34.20 18.68
CA ARG A 71 10.09 -32.92 18.65
C ARG A 71 11.01 -31.75 19.00
N TYR A 72 11.78 -31.91 20.09
CA TYR A 72 12.79 -30.92 20.49
C TYR A 72 13.87 -30.74 19.42
N SER A 73 14.39 -31.86 18.87
CA SER A 73 15.44 -31.83 17.83
C SER A 73 15.00 -31.08 16.58
N VAL A 74 13.75 -31.29 16.14
CA VAL A 74 13.15 -30.55 15.02
C VAL A 74 13.17 -29.05 15.29
N PHE A 75 12.63 -28.59 16.42
CA PHE A 75 12.59 -27.16 16.73
C PHE A 75 13.98 -26.56 16.93
N LYS A 76 14.91 -27.29 17.54
CA LYS A 76 16.29 -26.83 17.71
C LYS A 76 16.98 -26.61 16.35
N ASN A 77 16.71 -27.47 15.37
CA ASN A 77 17.24 -27.31 14.02
C ASN A 77 16.57 -26.20 13.22
N MET A 78 15.27 -25.97 13.44
CA MET A 78 14.51 -24.92 12.78
C MET A 78 14.85 -23.51 13.31
N PHE A 79 15.04 -23.37 14.62
CA PHE A 79 15.24 -22.07 15.23
C PHE A 79 16.71 -21.66 15.15
N LYS A 80 16.96 -20.58 14.43
CA LYS A 80 18.28 -19.96 14.28
C LYS A 80 18.26 -18.56 14.85
N GLU A 81 19.42 -17.94 14.97
CA GLU A 81 19.52 -16.55 15.44
C GLU A 81 18.71 -15.58 14.57
N GLU A 82 18.70 -15.84 13.26
CA GLU A 82 17.97 -15.06 12.27
C GLU A 82 16.44 -15.24 12.35
N THR A 83 15.96 -16.31 13.01
CA THR A 83 14.50 -16.55 13.10
C THR A 83 13.85 -15.50 13.99
N PRO A 84 12.96 -14.65 13.44
CA PRO A 84 12.36 -13.56 14.20
C PRO A 84 11.31 -14.08 15.19
N ALA A 85 10.42 -14.96 14.74
CA ALA A 85 9.35 -15.50 15.55
C ALA A 85 8.80 -16.82 14.99
N VAL A 86 8.22 -17.63 15.89
CA VAL A 86 7.30 -18.72 15.55
C VAL A 86 5.89 -18.37 16.03
N ILE A 87 4.91 -18.58 15.17
CA ILE A 87 3.49 -18.33 15.45
C ILE A 87 2.73 -19.65 15.43
N VAL A 88 2.10 -19.99 16.54
CA VAL A 88 1.19 -21.14 16.62
C VAL A 88 -0.24 -20.65 16.40
N ALA A 89 -0.86 -21.12 15.32
CA ALA A 89 -2.18 -20.69 14.89
C ALA A 89 -3.33 -21.37 15.68
N ARG A 90 -4.56 -20.88 15.50
CA ARG A 90 -5.81 -21.47 16.03
C ARG A 90 -5.87 -21.58 17.55
N GLY A 91 -5.02 -20.87 18.29
CA GLY A 91 -4.94 -21.02 19.75
C GLY A 91 -4.51 -22.43 20.20
N LEU A 92 -3.84 -23.19 19.33
CA LEU A 92 -3.33 -24.52 19.66
C LEU A 92 -2.32 -24.46 20.80
N ASP A 93 -2.24 -25.53 21.58
CA ASP A 93 -1.30 -25.67 22.66
C ASP A 93 0.15 -25.62 22.13
N ILE A 94 1.01 -24.98 22.89
CA ILE A 94 2.41 -24.84 22.55
C ILE A 94 3.19 -25.95 23.25
N PRO A 95 3.81 -26.88 22.48
CA PRO A 95 4.62 -27.93 23.07
C PRO A 95 5.78 -27.38 23.90
N GLU A 96 6.08 -28.01 25.03
CA GLU A 96 7.18 -27.60 25.91
C GLU A 96 8.53 -27.61 25.17
N GLU A 97 8.73 -28.56 24.23
CA GLU A 97 9.91 -28.68 23.41
C GLU A 97 10.10 -27.50 22.46
N LEU A 98 9.00 -26.97 21.90
CA LEU A 98 9.01 -25.74 21.11
C LEU A 98 9.43 -24.56 21.98
N TYR A 99 8.81 -24.42 23.15
CA TYR A 99 9.10 -23.33 24.08
C TYR A 99 10.57 -23.35 24.50
N ARG A 100 11.12 -24.54 24.88
CA ARG A 100 12.50 -24.72 25.28
C ARG A 100 13.48 -24.39 24.16
N ALA A 101 13.25 -24.91 22.94
CA ALA A 101 14.10 -24.61 21.78
C ALA A 101 14.09 -23.14 21.40
N ALA A 102 12.92 -22.50 21.46
CA ALA A 102 12.77 -21.07 21.19
C ALA A 102 13.53 -20.22 22.22
N LYS A 103 13.47 -20.59 23.50
CA LYS A 103 14.19 -19.91 24.56
C LYS A 103 15.69 -20.00 24.39
N GLU A 104 16.21 -21.18 24.04
CA GLU A 104 17.66 -21.44 23.85
C GLU A 104 18.20 -20.63 22.66
N ASN A 105 17.41 -20.44 21.59
CA ASN A 105 17.83 -19.75 20.37
C ASN A 105 17.33 -18.29 20.29
N GLY A 106 16.70 -17.77 21.34
CA GLY A 106 16.19 -16.40 21.37
C GLY A 106 15.12 -16.10 20.32
N VAL A 107 14.23 -17.06 20.02
CA VAL A 107 13.12 -16.93 19.07
C VAL A 107 11.84 -16.54 19.81
N VAL A 108 11.12 -15.55 19.33
CA VAL A 108 9.84 -15.13 19.92
C VAL A 108 8.77 -16.19 19.66
N VAL A 109 8.02 -16.59 20.70
CA VAL A 109 6.87 -17.51 20.57
C VAL A 109 5.57 -16.74 20.68
N LEU A 110 4.77 -16.81 19.64
CA LEU A 110 3.50 -16.13 19.54
C LEU A 110 2.36 -17.14 19.33
N GLN A 111 1.17 -16.76 19.78
CA GLN A 111 -0.04 -17.54 19.56
C GLN A 111 -1.11 -16.67 18.87
N GLY A 112 -1.62 -17.15 17.74
CA GLY A 112 -2.71 -16.53 16.99
C GLY A 112 -4.00 -17.30 17.12
N ARG A 113 -5.15 -16.61 17.21
CA ARG A 113 -6.47 -17.24 17.28
C ARG A 113 -6.98 -17.72 15.93
N ASN A 114 -6.60 -17.04 14.85
CA ASN A 114 -7.08 -17.29 13.51
C ASN A 114 -6.43 -18.54 12.88
N GLY A 115 -7.02 -19.03 11.80
CA GLY A 115 -6.44 -20.11 10.98
C GLY A 115 -5.18 -19.67 10.24
N THR A 116 -4.35 -20.65 9.86
CA THR A 116 -3.07 -20.40 9.17
C THR A 116 -3.21 -19.59 7.89
N SER A 117 -4.23 -19.86 7.07
CA SER A 117 -4.43 -19.13 5.79
C SER A 117 -4.74 -17.64 6.03
N SER A 118 -5.62 -17.35 7.01
CA SER A 118 -5.93 -15.96 7.37
C SER A 118 -4.70 -15.27 7.96
N LEU A 119 -4.01 -15.89 8.93
CA LEU A 119 -2.80 -15.31 9.53
C LEU A 119 -1.71 -15.07 8.49
N SER A 120 -1.47 -16.03 7.59
CA SER A 120 -0.47 -15.90 6.53
C SER A 120 -0.82 -14.73 5.58
N GLY A 121 -2.07 -14.65 5.14
CA GLY A 121 -2.55 -13.56 4.29
C GLY A 121 -2.41 -12.19 4.97
N ASP A 122 -2.89 -12.07 6.22
CA ASP A 122 -2.83 -10.83 6.99
C ASP A 122 -1.37 -10.39 7.24
N MET A 123 -0.47 -11.34 7.55
CA MET A 123 0.95 -11.07 7.74
C MET A 123 1.63 -10.62 6.45
N SER A 124 1.47 -11.37 5.36
CA SER A 124 2.09 -11.03 4.07
C SER A 124 1.59 -9.68 3.57
N TRP A 125 0.29 -9.42 3.66
CA TRP A 125 -0.28 -8.12 3.30
C TRP A 125 0.31 -6.96 4.09
N TYR A 126 0.43 -7.12 5.42
CA TYR A 126 1.01 -6.11 6.29
C TYR A 126 2.50 -5.91 6.04
N LEU A 127 3.26 -7.01 5.96
CA LEU A 127 4.71 -6.96 5.80
C LEU A 127 5.12 -6.42 4.42
N ASN A 128 4.43 -6.80 3.34
CA ASN A 128 4.66 -6.25 2.02
C ASN A 128 4.51 -4.72 2.03
N ALA A 129 3.46 -4.19 2.64
CA ALA A 129 3.26 -2.75 2.73
C ALA A 129 4.33 -2.05 3.59
N GLN A 130 4.81 -2.69 4.66
CA GLN A 130 5.81 -2.12 5.57
C GLN A 130 7.23 -2.20 5.02
N LEU A 131 7.57 -3.29 4.33
CA LEU A 131 8.90 -3.56 3.79
C LEU A 131 9.08 -2.98 2.37
N ALA A 132 7.99 -2.56 1.72
CA ALA A 132 8.06 -1.97 0.39
C ALA A 132 9.03 -0.78 0.35
N GLU A 133 9.85 -0.74 -0.69
CA GLU A 133 10.72 0.38 -0.96
C GLU A 133 9.87 1.63 -1.24
N ARG A 134 10.25 2.76 -0.65
CA ARG A 134 9.56 4.03 -0.82
C ARG A 134 10.40 5.00 -1.62
N THR A 135 9.77 5.61 -2.62
CA THR A 135 10.36 6.72 -3.39
C THR A 135 9.53 7.97 -3.17
N SER A 136 10.18 9.10 -2.98
CA SER A 136 9.49 10.38 -2.84
C SER A 136 9.26 11.01 -4.20
N VAL A 137 8.04 11.44 -4.46
CA VAL A 137 7.67 12.23 -5.62
C VAL A 137 7.14 13.59 -5.21
N HIS A 138 7.46 14.64 -5.97
CA HIS A 138 6.94 15.97 -5.71
C HIS A 138 5.53 16.12 -6.28
N GLY A 139 4.59 16.54 -5.45
CA GLY A 139 3.19 16.70 -5.84
C GLY A 139 2.25 16.78 -4.65
N VAL A 140 0.96 16.83 -4.95
CA VAL A 140 -0.13 16.78 -3.97
C VAL A 140 -0.94 15.52 -4.22
N LEU A 141 -1.15 14.72 -3.21
CA LEU A 141 -2.02 13.55 -3.28
C LEU A 141 -3.34 13.83 -2.57
N VAL A 142 -4.44 13.71 -3.32
CA VAL A 142 -5.81 13.95 -2.83
C VAL A 142 -6.66 12.72 -3.11
N ASP A 143 -7.44 12.30 -2.13
CA ASP A 143 -8.50 11.30 -2.32
C ASP A 143 -9.75 12.00 -2.85
N ILE A 144 -10.08 11.77 -4.12
CA ILE A 144 -11.23 12.33 -4.81
C ILE A 144 -12.30 11.24 -4.96
N TYR A 145 -13.37 11.30 -4.20
CA TYR A 145 -14.44 10.30 -4.17
C TYR A 145 -13.96 8.86 -3.93
N GLY A 146 -12.89 8.67 -3.13
CA GLY A 146 -12.33 7.37 -2.83
C GLY A 146 -11.20 6.92 -3.79
N MET A 147 -10.84 7.74 -4.76
CA MET A 147 -9.74 7.52 -5.71
C MET A 147 -8.58 8.46 -5.40
N GLY A 148 -7.38 7.91 -5.20
CA GLY A 148 -6.18 8.73 -5.02
C GLY A 148 -5.70 9.32 -6.35
N VAL A 149 -5.65 10.64 -6.39
CA VAL A 149 -5.20 11.43 -7.54
C VAL A 149 -3.91 12.15 -7.17
N LEU A 150 -2.83 11.83 -7.87
CA LEU A 150 -1.52 12.49 -7.71
C LEU A 150 -1.45 13.70 -8.64
N ILE A 151 -1.43 14.90 -8.07
CA ILE A 151 -1.36 16.15 -8.80
C ILE A 151 0.09 16.62 -8.85
N GLN A 152 0.67 16.63 -10.04
CA GLN A 152 2.03 17.05 -10.34
C GLN A 152 2.04 18.29 -11.24
N GLY A 153 3.20 18.86 -11.49
CA GLY A 153 3.42 20.02 -12.36
C GLY A 153 4.53 20.90 -11.82
N ASP A 154 4.89 21.94 -12.54
CA ASP A 154 5.99 22.83 -12.23
C ASP A 154 5.87 23.48 -10.85
N SER A 155 7.01 23.87 -10.28
CA SER A 155 7.03 24.62 -9.03
C SER A 155 6.27 25.94 -9.21
N GLY A 156 5.41 26.26 -8.23
CA GLY A 156 4.65 27.50 -8.27
C GLY A 156 3.40 27.51 -9.11
N ILE A 157 3.02 26.38 -9.73
CA ILE A 157 1.80 26.29 -10.55
C ILE A 157 0.51 26.22 -9.71
N GLY A 158 0.59 26.29 -8.38
CA GLY A 158 -0.57 26.30 -7.48
C GLY A 158 -1.09 24.91 -7.13
N LYS A 159 -0.20 23.91 -6.96
CA LYS A 159 -0.60 22.54 -6.61
C LYS A 159 -1.28 22.50 -5.23
N SER A 160 -0.64 23.08 -4.22
CA SER A 160 -1.14 23.11 -2.84
C SER A 160 -2.46 23.89 -2.72
N GLU A 161 -2.58 25.04 -3.41
CA GLU A 161 -3.83 25.80 -3.48
C GLU A 161 -4.98 24.98 -4.11
N THR A 162 -4.64 24.17 -5.14
CA THR A 162 -5.61 23.24 -5.74
C THR A 162 -5.99 22.12 -4.75
N GLY A 163 -5.04 21.59 -4.01
CA GLY A 163 -5.28 20.62 -2.93
C GLY A 163 -6.25 21.18 -1.88
N LEU A 164 -6.02 22.42 -1.43
CA LEU A 164 -6.89 23.11 -0.47
C LEU A 164 -8.31 23.34 -1.05
N GLU A 165 -8.41 23.76 -2.30
CA GLU A 165 -9.71 23.93 -2.96
C GLU A 165 -10.48 22.61 -3.05
N LEU A 166 -9.82 21.50 -3.39
CA LEU A 166 -10.43 20.17 -3.40
C LEU A 166 -10.87 19.75 -1.98
N VAL A 167 -10.09 20.04 -0.93
CA VAL A 167 -10.51 19.80 0.46
C VAL A 167 -11.78 20.59 0.81
N LYS A 168 -11.86 21.87 0.45
CA LYS A 168 -13.07 22.70 0.64
C LYS A 168 -14.29 22.14 -0.08
N ARG A 169 -14.07 21.41 -1.17
CA ARG A 169 -15.13 20.75 -1.96
C ARG A 169 -15.52 19.37 -1.41
N GLY A 170 -14.93 18.95 -0.28
CA GLY A 170 -15.26 17.71 0.43
C GLY A 170 -14.37 16.52 0.12
N HIS A 171 -13.26 16.72 -0.58
CA HIS A 171 -12.25 15.71 -0.80
C HIS A 171 -11.24 15.64 0.37
N ARG A 172 -10.36 14.66 0.38
CA ARG A 172 -9.44 14.43 1.50
C ARG A 172 -8.00 14.63 1.07
N LEU A 173 -7.27 15.46 1.81
CA LEU A 173 -5.83 15.56 1.65
C LEU A 173 -5.16 14.29 2.14
N VAL A 174 -4.25 13.73 1.33
CA VAL A 174 -3.35 12.66 1.75
C VAL A 174 -1.96 13.22 2.04
N ALA A 175 -1.35 13.91 1.08
CA ALA A 175 -0.01 14.49 1.21
C ALA A 175 0.12 15.76 0.38
N ASP A 176 0.96 16.70 0.83
CA ASP A 176 1.36 17.89 0.08
C ASP A 176 2.88 17.97 -0.01
N ASP A 177 3.37 18.57 -1.09
CA ASP A 177 4.76 18.80 -1.45
C ASP A 177 5.54 17.50 -1.69
N ARG A 178 5.65 16.63 -0.72
CA ARG A 178 6.33 15.35 -0.78
C ARG A 178 5.36 14.19 -0.55
N VAL A 179 5.19 13.35 -1.56
CA VAL A 179 4.42 12.11 -1.50
C VAL A 179 5.38 10.93 -1.52
N ASP A 180 5.42 10.15 -0.45
CA ASP A 180 6.17 8.91 -0.40
C ASP A 180 5.31 7.80 -1.03
N VAL A 181 5.76 7.29 -2.20
CA VAL A 181 5.04 6.27 -2.96
C VAL A 181 5.74 4.92 -2.86
N TYR A 182 4.95 3.84 -2.81
CA TYR A 182 5.43 2.47 -2.77
C TYR A 182 4.49 1.51 -3.49
N ALA A 183 5.05 0.52 -4.17
CA ALA A 183 4.30 -0.58 -4.73
C ALA A 183 3.90 -1.56 -3.62
N LYS A 184 2.62 -1.85 -3.50
CA LYS A 184 2.12 -2.84 -2.55
C LYS A 184 2.08 -4.23 -3.15
N ASP A 185 1.91 -4.28 -4.44
CA ASP A 185 1.99 -5.43 -5.34
C ASP A 185 2.37 -4.91 -6.75
N GLU A 186 2.41 -5.80 -7.74
CA GLU A 186 2.84 -5.49 -9.11
C GLU A 186 1.91 -4.48 -9.82
N GLU A 187 0.69 -4.28 -9.34
CA GLU A 187 -0.34 -3.47 -10.01
C GLU A 187 -0.81 -2.28 -9.17
N THR A 188 -0.48 -2.23 -7.88
CA THR A 188 -1.03 -1.21 -6.99
C THR A 188 0.04 -0.32 -6.37
N LEU A 189 -0.01 0.96 -6.73
CA LEU A 189 0.80 2.01 -6.14
C LEU A 189 0.03 2.69 -5.01
N TRP A 190 0.69 2.87 -3.88
CA TRP A 190 0.16 3.62 -2.75
C TRP A 190 0.99 4.86 -2.50
N GLY A 191 0.35 5.90 -1.96
CA GLY A 191 1.01 7.13 -1.55
C GLY A 191 0.62 7.52 -0.14
N GLU A 192 1.58 8.05 0.59
CA GLU A 192 1.42 8.55 1.97
C GLU A 192 2.27 9.81 2.17
N PRO A 193 1.95 10.67 3.15
CA PRO A 193 2.79 11.82 3.48
C PRO A 193 4.07 11.36 4.18
N ALA A 194 5.16 12.11 4.00
CA ALA A 194 6.26 12.04 4.95
C ALA A 194 5.73 12.33 6.36
N GLU A 195 6.20 11.59 7.38
CA GLU A 195 5.63 11.65 8.74
C GLU A 195 5.59 13.08 9.31
N ILE A 196 6.65 13.86 9.05
CA ILE A 196 6.76 15.27 9.50
C ILE A 196 5.77 16.21 8.78
N LEU A 197 5.29 15.84 7.58
CA LEU A 197 4.36 16.64 6.77
C LEU A 197 2.91 16.15 6.87
N ARG A 198 2.64 15.22 7.75
CA ARG A 198 1.29 14.62 7.88
C ARG A 198 0.25 15.68 8.23
N HIS A 199 -0.82 15.77 7.41
CA HIS A 199 -1.93 16.71 7.49
C HIS A 199 -1.56 18.18 7.26
N LEU A 200 -0.30 18.46 6.98
CA LEU A 200 0.16 19.82 6.69
C LEU A 200 0.06 20.15 5.22
N LEU A 201 -0.18 21.43 4.93
CA LEU A 201 -0.28 21.98 3.58
C LEU A 201 0.34 23.38 3.59
N GLU A 202 1.23 23.66 2.63
CA GLU A 202 1.87 24.97 2.53
C GLU A 202 1.13 25.85 1.50
N ILE A 203 0.67 27.01 1.94
CA ILE A 203 0.02 28.01 1.09
C ILE A 203 0.88 29.26 1.02
N ARG A 204 1.27 29.65 -0.18
CA ARG A 204 2.05 30.87 -0.39
C ARG A 204 1.32 32.10 0.13
N GLY A 205 2.01 32.90 0.94
CA GLY A 205 1.46 34.11 1.57
C GLY A 205 0.66 33.86 2.85
N VAL A 206 0.36 32.61 3.20
CA VAL A 206 -0.30 32.22 4.45
C VAL A 206 0.66 31.45 5.36
N GLY A 207 1.48 30.57 4.77
CA GLY A 207 2.37 29.67 5.48
C GLY A 207 1.82 28.25 5.57
N ILE A 208 2.31 27.49 6.56
CA ILE A 208 1.91 26.10 6.80
C ILE A 208 0.61 26.06 7.60
N ILE A 209 -0.37 25.34 7.11
CA ILE A 209 -1.66 25.11 7.77
C ILE A 209 -1.84 23.63 8.09
N ASP A 210 -2.49 23.33 9.20
CA ASP A 210 -2.93 21.96 9.55
C ASP A 210 -4.37 21.76 9.08
N VAL A 211 -4.52 20.97 8.01
CA VAL A 211 -5.81 20.70 7.36
C VAL A 211 -6.76 19.96 8.30
N MET A 212 -6.24 19.03 9.12
CA MET A 212 -7.08 18.29 10.07
C MET A 212 -7.65 19.22 11.15
N SER A 213 -6.85 20.14 11.66
CA SER A 213 -7.28 21.11 12.67
C SER A 213 -8.29 22.12 12.11
N LEU A 214 -8.15 22.54 10.85
CA LEU A 214 -9.02 23.55 10.23
C LEU A 214 -10.33 22.99 9.63
N TYR A 215 -10.27 21.79 9.05
CA TYR A 215 -11.39 21.22 8.28
C TYR A 215 -11.92 19.91 8.88
N GLY A 216 -11.32 19.43 9.98
CA GLY A 216 -11.73 18.21 10.67
C GLY A 216 -11.08 16.92 10.15
N ALA A 217 -11.20 15.85 10.92
CA ALA A 217 -10.61 14.54 10.61
C ALA A 217 -11.13 13.91 9.30
N SER A 218 -12.32 14.31 8.85
CA SER A 218 -12.89 13.85 7.58
C SER A 218 -12.20 14.44 6.35
N ALA A 219 -11.45 15.53 6.50
CA ALA A 219 -10.75 16.23 5.42
C ALA A 219 -9.36 15.65 5.11
N VAL A 220 -8.90 14.66 5.88
CA VAL A 220 -7.58 14.05 5.71
C VAL A 220 -7.65 12.52 5.61
N ARG A 221 -6.61 11.94 5.02
CA ARG A 221 -6.42 10.49 4.92
C ARG A 221 -4.94 10.16 5.04
N ASN A 222 -4.61 9.10 5.78
CA ASN A 222 -3.19 8.75 6.04
C ASN A 222 -2.47 8.16 4.82
N SER A 223 -3.19 7.48 3.93
CA SER A 223 -2.64 6.91 2.70
C SER A 223 -3.75 6.65 1.70
N SER A 224 -3.45 6.63 0.41
CA SER A 224 -4.41 6.27 -0.65
C SER A 224 -3.70 5.53 -1.77
N GLN A 225 -4.42 4.61 -2.43
CA GLN A 225 -3.96 4.04 -3.69
C GLN A 225 -3.92 5.14 -4.75
N VAL A 226 -2.79 5.30 -5.43
CA VAL A 226 -2.64 6.24 -6.53
C VAL A 226 -3.17 5.58 -7.80
N GLN A 227 -4.31 6.06 -8.28
CA GLN A 227 -5.01 5.46 -9.43
C GLN A 227 -4.97 6.35 -10.67
N LEU A 228 -4.72 7.64 -10.49
CA LEU A 228 -4.62 8.62 -11.56
C LEU A 228 -3.55 9.65 -11.23
N ALA A 229 -2.73 10.00 -12.21
CA ALA A 229 -1.82 11.13 -12.14
C ALA A 229 -2.37 12.29 -12.99
N ILE A 230 -2.31 13.49 -12.45
CA ILE A 230 -2.66 14.73 -13.16
C ILE A 230 -1.39 15.57 -13.26
N TYR A 231 -0.96 15.88 -14.48
CA TYR A 231 0.16 16.78 -14.70
C TYR A 231 -0.35 18.15 -15.14
N ARG A 232 -0.12 19.16 -14.31
CA ARG A 232 -0.47 20.55 -14.60
C ARG A 232 0.69 21.22 -15.33
N GLU A 233 0.42 21.78 -16.49
CA GLU A 233 1.39 22.52 -17.28
C GLU A 233 0.86 23.91 -17.62
N ASN A 234 1.77 24.86 -17.81
CA ASN A 234 1.36 26.20 -18.25
C ASN A 234 0.79 26.13 -19.67
N PHE A 235 -0.26 26.89 -19.91
CA PHE A 235 -0.85 27.01 -21.23
C PHE A 235 0.15 27.76 -22.13
N GLU A 236 0.56 27.12 -23.23
CA GLU A 236 1.38 27.71 -24.28
C GLU A 236 0.56 27.84 -25.55
N ASP A 237 0.55 29.04 -26.14
CA ASP A 237 -0.13 29.28 -27.41
C ASP A 237 0.56 28.47 -28.52
N GLY A 238 -0.24 27.73 -29.30
CA GLY A 238 0.25 26.86 -30.38
C GLY A 238 0.50 25.41 -29.98
N LYS A 239 0.49 25.05 -28.69
CA LYS A 239 0.57 23.65 -28.25
C LYS A 239 -0.79 22.96 -28.43
N VAL A 240 -0.78 21.86 -29.15
CA VAL A 240 -1.99 21.03 -29.31
C VAL A 240 -2.23 20.22 -28.05
N PHE A 241 -3.27 20.54 -27.32
CA PHE A 241 -3.72 19.75 -26.18
C PHE A 241 -4.74 18.71 -26.64
N ASP A 242 -4.65 17.51 -26.10
CA ASP A 242 -5.65 16.47 -26.35
C ASP A 242 -7.01 16.92 -25.76
N ARG A 243 -7.92 17.34 -26.66
CA ARG A 243 -9.26 17.82 -26.30
C ARG A 243 -10.24 16.69 -26.01
N LEU A 244 -9.97 15.49 -26.52
CA LEU A 244 -10.86 14.34 -26.40
C LEU A 244 -10.46 13.41 -25.25
N GLY A 245 -9.29 13.62 -24.65
CA GLY A 245 -8.80 12.78 -23.57
C GLY A 245 -8.49 11.35 -24.02
N ASN A 246 -8.10 11.19 -25.29
CA ASN A 246 -7.76 9.90 -25.91
C ASN A 246 -6.29 9.52 -25.68
N GLY A 247 -5.48 10.44 -25.15
CA GLY A 247 -4.07 10.19 -24.84
C GLY A 247 -3.94 9.15 -23.73
N ASN A 248 -3.50 7.96 -24.08
CA ASN A 248 -3.13 6.91 -23.12
C ASN A 248 -1.73 7.19 -22.57
N GLU A 249 -1.55 8.35 -21.94
CA GLU A 249 -0.27 8.66 -21.30
C GLU A 249 -0.22 7.97 -19.95
N GLU A 250 0.92 7.38 -19.63
CA GLU A 250 1.18 6.72 -18.36
C GLU A 250 2.44 7.28 -17.72
N ILE A 251 2.52 7.19 -16.43
CA ILE A 251 3.72 7.41 -15.64
C ILE A 251 4.05 6.11 -14.90
N GLU A 252 5.30 5.70 -14.93
CA GLU A 252 5.77 4.54 -14.18
C GLU A 252 6.42 5.00 -12.87
N LEU A 253 5.92 4.49 -11.74
CA LEU A 253 6.43 4.75 -10.41
C LEU A 253 6.56 3.43 -9.68
N GLN A 254 7.74 3.11 -9.16
CA GLN A 254 8.02 1.84 -8.48
C GLN A 254 7.59 0.60 -9.29
N GLY A 255 7.78 0.63 -10.61
CA GLY A 255 7.37 -0.46 -11.53
C GLY A 255 5.88 -0.52 -11.83
N VAL A 256 5.05 0.30 -11.19
CA VAL A 256 3.61 0.37 -11.43
C VAL A 256 3.29 1.47 -12.43
N LYS A 257 2.51 1.15 -13.47
CA LYS A 257 2.04 2.12 -14.47
C LYS A 257 0.74 2.76 -14.03
N ILE A 258 0.76 4.10 -13.96
CA ILE A 258 -0.39 4.92 -13.58
C ILE A 258 -0.81 5.79 -14.76
N PRO A 259 -2.09 5.78 -15.18
CA PRO A 259 -2.59 6.66 -16.21
C PRO A 259 -2.36 8.13 -15.83
N ARG A 260 -1.98 8.94 -16.80
CA ARG A 260 -1.70 10.36 -16.60
C ARG A 260 -2.50 11.23 -17.55
N VAL A 261 -3.13 12.28 -17.00
CA VAL A 261 -3.84 13.30 -17.75
C VAL A 261 -3.09 14.63 -17.64
N ARG A 262 -2.83 15.31 -18.76
CA ARG A 262 -2.27 16.66 -18.78
C ARG A 262 -3.37 17.70 -18.79
N ILE A 263 -3.29 18.66 -17.87
CA ILE A 263 -4.24 19.76 -17.77
C ILE A 263 -3.51 21.08 -17.96
N PRO A 264 -3.80 21.82 -19.06
CA PRO A 264 -3.25 23.14 -19.26
C PRO A 264 -3.90 24.13 -18.28
N VAL A 265 -3.06 24.89 -17.58
CA VAL A 265 -3.48 25.92 -16.64
C VAL A 265 -3.58 27.25 -17.38
N LYS A 266 -4.79 27.82 -17.44
CA LYS A 266 -5.07 29.16 -17.96
C LYS A 266 -5.67 30.02 -16.86
N THR A 267 -5.23 31.26 -16.76
CA THR A 267 -5.77 32.24 -15.82
C THR A 267 -7.29 32.33 -15.94
N GLY A 268 -8.01 32.31 -14.82
CA GLY A 268 -9.46 32.36 -14.74
C GLY A 268 -10.18 31.01 -14.86
N ARG A 269 -9.48 29.90 -15.08
CA ARG A 269 -10.10 28.56 -15.11
C ARG A 269 -9.99 27.89 -13.73
N ASN A 270 -11.11 27.40 -13.21
CA ASN A 270 -11.09 26.61 -11.97
C ASN A 270 -10.56 25.20 -12.27
N VAL A 271 -9.29 24.98 -11.94
CA VAL A 271 -8.59 23.72 -12.21
C VAL A 271 -9.13 22.58 -11.36
N SER A 272 -9.60 22.85 -10.14
CA SER A 272 -10.15 21.83 -9.23
C SER A 272 -11.38 21.15 -9.85
N VAL A 273 -12.26 21.91 -10.52
CA VAL A 273 -13.42 21.35 -11.25
C VAL A 273 -12.98 20.44 -12.40
N VAL A 274 -11.92 20.81 -13.12
CA VAL A 274 -11.39 19.99 -14.21
C VAL A 274 -10.78 18.69 -13.67
N ILE A 275 -10.09 18.75 -12.54
CA ILE A 275 -9.52 17.57 -11.88
C ILE A 275 -10.62 16.63 -11.39
N GLU A 276 -11.68 17.15 -10.75
CA GLU A 276 -12.84 16.34 -10.36
C GLU A 276 -13.47 15.64 -11.59
N ALA A 277 -13.69 16.40 -12.69
CA ALA A 277 -14.23 15.84 -13.91
C ALA A 277 -13.32 14.76 -14.51
N ALA A 278 -12.01 14.97 -14.54
CA ALA A 278 -11.05 13.98 -15.02
C ALA A 278 -11.08 12.70 -14.18
N ALA A 279 -11.12 12.84 -12.85
CA ALA A 279 -11.23 11.72 -11.91
C ALA A 279 -12.53 10.92 -12.12
N MET A 280 -13.66 11.60 -12.24
CA MET A 280 -14.97 10.97 -12.49
C MET A 280 -15.03 10.29 -13.86
N ASN A 281 -14.49 10.93 -14.90
CA ASN A 281 -14.43 10.35 -16.24
C ASN A 281 -13.56 9.09 -16.28
N TYR A 282 -12.38 9.13 -15.63
CA TYR A 282 -11.52 7.95 -15.51
C TYR A 282 -12.24 6.80 -14.81
N ARG A 283 -12.92 7.07 -13.69
CA ARG A 283 -13.73 6.07 -12.99
C ARG A 283 -14.87 5.51 -13.85
N ALA A 284 -15.55 6.35 -14.61
CA ALA A 284 -16.59 5.92 -15.54
C ALA A 284 -16.03 4.97 -16.62
N LYS A 285 -14.86 5.31 -17.18
CA LYS A 285 -14.16 4.43 -18.16
C LYS A 285 -13.83 3.06 -17.55
N GLN A 286 -13.36 3.01 -16.32
CA GLN A 286 -13.10 1.72 -15.62
C GLN A 286 -14.38 0.90 -15.40
N MET A 287 -15.53 1.55 -15.27
CA MET A 287 -16.84 0.90 -15.17
C MET A 287 -17.44 0.52 -16.54
N GLY A 288 -16.71 0.76 -17.64
CA GLY A 288 -17.16 0.48 -19.02
C GLY A 288 -17.91 1.63 -19.72
N PHE A 289 -18.00 2.81 -19.10
CA PHE A 289 -18.67 3.97 -19.69
C PHE A 289 -17.64 4.92 -20.31
N ASP A 290 -17.36 4.78 -21.60
CA ASP A 290 -16.48 5.67 -22.34
C ASP A 290 -17.28 6.61 -23.24
N ALA A 291 -17.42 7.86 -22.78
CA ALA A 291 -18.17 8.90 -23.51
C ALA A 291 -17.52 9.26 -24.85
N THR A 292 -16.18 9.18 -24.94
CA THR A 292 -15.45 9.49 -26.18
C THR A 292 -15.72 8.43 -27.24
N LYS A 293 -15.61 7.15 -26.86
CA LYS A 293 -15.94 6.03 -27.73
C LYS A 293 -17.39 6.07 -28.21
N THR A 294 -18.31 6.37 -27.29
CA THR A 294 -19.74 6.55 -27.62
C THR A 294 -19.95 7.69 -28.60
N PHE A 295 -19.23 8.80 -28.46
CA PHE A 295 -19.30 9.93 -29.38
C PHE A 295 -18.76 9.55 -30.77
N GLU A 296 -17.63 8.89 -30.87
CA GLU A 296 -17.03 8.43 -32.13
C GLU A 296 -17.97 7.46 -32.88
N GLU A 297 -18.56 6.52 -32.16
CA GLU A 297 -19.56 5.57 -32.73
C GLU A 297 -20.78 6.30 -33.28
N ARG A 298 -21.30 7.31 -32.55
CA ARG A 298 -22.42 8.15 -33.02
C ARG A 298 -22.04 8.97 -34.21
N LEU A 299 -20.85 9.55 -34.25
CA LEU A 299 -20.36 10.35 -35.36
C LEU A 299 -20.20 9.48 -36.62
N THR A 300 -19.61 8.30 -36.50
CA THR A 300 -19.48 7.34 -37.61
C THR A 300 -20.82 6.93 -38.17
N ASN A 301 -21.78 6.63 -37.30
CA ASN A 301 -23.15 6.30 -37.73
C ASN A 301 -23.88 7.45 -38.42
N LEU A 302 -23.62 8.69 -38.03
CA LEU A 302 -24.18 9.89 -38.71
C LEU A 302 -23.54 10.08 -40.10
N ILE A 303 -22.22 9.89 -40.21
CA ILE A 303 -21.52 10.03 -41.50
C ILE A 303 -21.99 8.97 -42.49
N SER A 304 -22.13 7.70 -42.04
CA SER A 304 -22.60 6.61 -42.92
C SER A 304 -24.02 6.81 -43.42
N LYS A 305 -24.91 7.34 -42.58
CA LYS A 305 -26.29 7.68 -43.00
C LYS A 305 -26.37 8.84 -43.99
N ASN A 306 -25.48 9.83 -43.88
CA ASN A 306 -25.48 10.98 -44.81
C ASN A 306 -24.65 10.74 -46.07
N GLY A 307 -23.93 9.63 -46.18
CA GLY A 307 -23.18 9.23 -47.37
C GLY A 307 -23.90 8.25 -48.31
N GLU A 308 -25.11 7.83 -47.93
CA GLU A 308 -26.01 6.98 -48.73
C GLU A 308 -27.09 7.77 -49.48
N ASP A 309 -27.13 9.11 -49.34
CA ASP A 309 -27.95 10.04 -50.17
C ASP A 309 -27.07 10.73 -51.24
#